data_318e574d6d772acc62658f191ee75a74
#
_entry.id   318e574d6d772acc62658f191ee75a74
#
_cell.length_a   1.000
_cell.length_b   1.000
_cell.length_c   1.000
_cell.angle_alpha   90.00
_cell.angle_beta   90.00
_cell.angle_gamma   90.00
#
_symmetry.space_group_name_H-M   'P 1'
#
loop_
_entity.id
_entity.type
_entity.pdbx_description
1 polymer ?
#
loop_
_entity_poly.entity_id
_entity_poly.type
_entity_poly.pdbx_seq_one_letter_code
_entity_poly.pdbx_strand_id
1 'polypeptide(L)'
;MGSELSVTDIPNIDGCRAVIQHIKMPLILTNRSIVQIYYLIEGDDGSLINIASSKGTEAAVEEHKATIKKNVVANNVINYHKLTPVEGGMQWESCQCLDVAGSIPDALKRKGAERQARMPMNMIKLITTGSVPS
;
A
#
# COMPACT_ATOMS: atom_id res chain seq x y z
N MET A 1 -15.68 -10.72 -2.63
CA MET A 1 -14.85 -10.95 -1.44
C MET A 1 -13.61 -10.10 -1.49
N GLY A 2 -13.45 -9.19 -0.57
CA GLY A 2 -12.26 -8.39 -0.45
C GLY A 2 -11.13 -9.16 0.22
N SER A 3 -9.88 -8.85 -0.12
CA SER A 3 -8.75 -9.25 0.69
C SER A 3 -8.83 -8.48 2.01
N GLU A 4 -8.76 -9.17 3.12
CA GLU A 4 -8.58 -8.51 4.41
C GLU A 4 -7.18 -7.93 4.48
N LEU A 5 -7.13 -6.68 4.89
CA LEU A 5 -5.89 -5.95 5.06
C LEU A 5 -5.76 -5.57 6.53
N SER A 6 -4.65 -5.90 7.14
CA SER A 6 -4.31 -5.44 8.49
C SER A 6 -2.92 -4.82 8.50
N VAL A 7 -2.67 -3.94 9.45
CA VAL A 7 -1.41 -3.20 9.56
C VAL A 7 -0.89 -3.32 10.98
N THR A 8 0.39 -3.65 11.11
CA THR A 8 1.10 -3.67 12.38
C THR A 8 2.18 -2.59 12.34
N ASP A 9 2.13 -1.64 13.27
CA ASP A 9 3.20 -0.64 13.40
C ASP A 9 4.47 -1.30 13.94
N ILE A 10 5.61 -0.93 13.36
CA ILE A 10 6.94 -1.34 13.82
C ILE A 10 7.76 -0.09 14.12
N PRO A 11 8.91 -0.22 14.84
CA PRO A 11 9.76 0.94 15.08
C PRO A 11 10.14 1.66 13.79
N ASN A 12 10.24 2.99 13.86
CA ASN A 12 10.61 3.80 12.71
C ASN A 12 11.93 3.34 12.11
N ILE A 13 12.05 3.45 10.79
CA ILE A 13 13.27 3.17 10.05
C ILE A 13 13.77 4.50 9.47
N ASP A 14 15.01 4.85 9.79
CA ASP A 14 15.63 6.12 9.36
C ASP A 14 14.76 7.36 9.69
N GLY A 15 14.09 7.32 10.85
CA GLY A 15 13.23 8.41 11.28
C GLY A 15 11.87 8.45 10.63
N CYS A 16 11.55 7.51 9.74
CA CYS A 16 10.29 7.44 9.02
C CYS A 16 9.39 6.35 9.57
N ARG A 17 8.08 6.57 9.50
CA ARG A 17 7.10 5.57 9.91
C ARG A 17 7.26 4.30 9.08
N ALA A 18 7.25 3.16 9.74
CA ALA A 18 7.33 1.85 9.12
C ALA A 18 6.20 0.95 9.62
N VAL A 19 5.71 0.10 8.75
CA VAL A 19 4.63 -0.84 9.09
C VAL A 19 4.85 -2.19 8.41
N ILE A 20 4.22 -3.22 8.97
CA ILE A 20 4.01 -4.49 8.28
C ILE A 20 2.55 -4.53 7.86
N GLN A 21 2.31 -4.60 6.57
CA GLN A 21 0.99 -4.75 6.00
C GLN A 21 0.73 -6.22 5.71
N HIS A 22 -0.36 -6.77 6.24
CA HIS A 22 -0.74 -8.15 6.02
C HIS A 22 -1.89 -8.22 5.05
N ILE A 23 -1.75 -9.01 4.01
CA ILE A 23 -2.76 -9.19 2.98
C ILE A 23 -3.22 -10.63 3.00
N LYS A 24 -4.51 -10.83 3.27
CA LYS A 24 -5.13 -12.14 3.17
C LYS A 24 -5.43 -12.43 1.71
N MET A 25 -4.84 -13.49 1.20
CA MET A 25 -5.02 -13.90 -0.18
C MET A 25 -6.24 -14.80 -0.33
N PRO A 26 -6.89 -14.77 -1.50
CA PRO A 26 -8.04 -15.64 -1.76
C PRO A 26 -7.61 -17.09 -2.00
N LEU A 27 -8.56 -18.01 -1.82
CA LEU A 27 -8.41 -19.43 -2.11
C LEU A 27 -7.27 -20.09 -1.30
N ILE A 28 -6.47 -20.90 -1.96
CA ILE A 28 -5.34 -21.65 -1.35
C ILE A 28 -4.02 -20.87 -1.37
N LEU A 29 -4.04 -19.62 -1.81
CA LEU A 29 -2.82 -18.83 -1.88
C LEU A 29 -2.36 -18.43 -0.48
N THR A 30 -1.06 -18.51 -0.25
CA THR A 30 -0.46 -18.08 0.99
C THR A 30 -0.62 -16.58 1.15
N ASN A 31 -0.95 -16.14 2.36
CA ASN A 31 -1.06 -14.71 2.67
C ASN A 31 0.28 -14.01 2.45
N ARG A 32 0.22 -12.71 2.21
CA ARG A 32 1.40 -11.87 1.98
C ARG A 32 1.60 -10.91 3.15
N SER A 33 2.86 -10.61 3.42
CA SER A 33 3.25 -9.52 4.31
C SER A 33 4.19 -8.59 3.57
N ILE A 34 3.97 -7.29 3.74
CA ILE A 34 4.78 -6.24 3.12
C ILE A 34 5.33 -5.37 4.24
N VAL A 35 6.64 -5.28 4.35
CA VAL A 35 7.29 -4.30 5.22
C VAL A 35 7.56 -3.06 4.38
N GLN A 36 7.08 -1.90 4.81
CA GLN A 36 7.22 -0.67 4.04
C GLN A 36 7.44 0.54 4.91
N ILE A 37 8.09 1.54 4.33
CA ILE A 37 8.41 2.82 4.95
C ILE A 37 7.58 3.89 4.26
N TYR A 38 7.03 4.82 5.04
CA TYR A 38 6.27 5.96 4.54
C TYR A 38 7.12 7.22 4.54
N TYR A 39 7.11 7.93 3.42
CA TYR A 39 7.73 9.23 3.27
C TYR A 39 6.66 10.26 2.94
N LEU A 40 6.65 11.36 3.68
CA LEU A 40 5.72 12.46 3.44
C LEU A 40 6.54 13.70 3.06
N ILE A 41 6.26 14.27 1.90
CA ILE A 41 6.97 15.42 1.37
C ILE A 41 5.94 16.52 1.08
N GLU A 42 6.18 17.72 1.61
CA GLU A 42 5.36 18.89 1.34
C GLU A 42 6.05 19.77 0.29
N GLY A 43 5.33 20.10 -0.77
CA GLY A 43 5.83 20.98 -1.82
C GLY A 43 5.55 22.45 -1.52
N ASP A 44 6.33 23.34 -2.14
CA ASP A 44 6.18 24.79 -1.97
C ASP A 44 4.84 25.31 -2.53
N ASP A 45 4.25 24.58 -3.45
CA ASP A 45 2.94 24.88 -4.06
C ASP A 45 1.75 24.39 -3.22
N GLY A 46 1.99 23.90 -2.01
CA GLY A 46 0.97 23.29 -1.17
C GLY A 46 0.67 21.85 -1.53
N SER A 47 1.39 21.25 -2.46
CA SER A 47 1.24 19.83 -2.79
C SER A 47 1.75 18.94 -1.66
N LEU A 48 1.16 17.76 -1.55
CA LEU A 48 1.53 16.75 -0.57
C LEU A 48 1.84 15.46 -1.30
N ILE A 49 3.05 14.93 -1.09
CA ILE A 49 3.48 13.67 -1.70
C ILE A 49 3.65 12.64 -0.61
N ASN A 50 2.96 11.52 -0.74
CA ASN A 50 3.10 10.36 0.14
C ASN A 50 3.68 9.20 -0.67
N ILE A 51 4.79 8.67 -0.21
CA ILE A 51 5.46 7.54 -0.85
C ILE A 51 5.58 6.42 0.18
N ALA A 52 5.15 5.22 -0.20
CA ALA A 52 5.42 4.01 0.57
C ALA A 52 6.24 3.04 -0.29
N SER A 53 7.26 2.45 0.30
CA SER A 53 8.16 1.54 -0.40
C SER A 53 8.76 0.51 0.55
N SER A 54 9.01 -0.69 0.03
CA SER A 54 9.74 -1.74 0.75
C SER A 54 11.26 -1.60 0.62
N LYS A 55 11.75 -0.66 -0.16
CA LYS A 55 13.18 -0.45 -0.33
C LYS A 55 13.84 -0.13 1.01
N GLY A 56 14.91 -0.85 1.34
CA GLY A 56 15.65 -0.64 2.59
C GLY A 56 15.04 -1.30 3.81
N THR A 57 14.09 -2.24 3.64
CA THR A 57 13.39 -2.90 4.75
C THR A 57 13.90 -4.32 5.03
N GLU A 58 14.96 -4.78 4.40
CA GLU A 58 15.44 -6.17 4.49
C GLU A 58 15.78 -6.56 5.94
N ALA A 59 16.43 -5.69 6.68
CA ALA A 59 16.76 -5.93 8.09
C ALA A 59 15.50 -6.03 8.95
N ALA A 60 14.50 -5.20 8.68
CA ALA A 60 13.23 -5.23 9.40
C ALA A 60 12.44 -6.52 9.13
N VAL A 61 12.49 -7.04 7.90
CA VAL A 61 11.90 -8.34 7.56
C VAL A 61 12.49 -9.44 8.45
N GLU A 62 13.81 -9.48 8.59
CA GLU A 62 14.50 -10.45 9.45
C GLU A 62 14.14 -10.26 10.92
N GLU A 63 14.13 -9.03 11.41
CA GLU A 63 13.83 -8.70 12.79
C GLU A 63 12.39 -9.07 13.19
N HIS A 64 11.46 -8.97 12.26
CA HIS A 64 10.03 -9.21 12.52
C HIS A 64 9.51 -10.53 11.96
N LYS A 65 10.36 -11.53 11.78
CA LYS A 65 9.96 -12.86 11.32
C LYS A 65 8.82 -13.49 12.12
N ALA A 66 8.80 -13.28 13.42
CA ALA A 66 7.77 -13.84 14.29
C ALA A 66 6.38 -13.27 13.97
N THR A 67 6.31 -12.00 13.54
CA THR A 67 5.07 -11.34 13.13
C THR A 67 4.65 -11.75 11.72
N ILE A 68 5.61 -11.89 10.82
CA ILE A 68 5.36 -12.29 9.42
C ILE A 68 4.97 -13.77 9.33
N LYS A 69 5.56 -14.60 10.17
CA LYS A 69 5.27 -16.06 10.27
C LYS A 69 5.51 -16.77 8.92
N LYS A 70 4.47 -17.46 8.45
CA LYS A 70 4.51 -18.25 7.21
C LYS A 70 4.10 -17.45 5.97
N ASN A 71 3.79 -16.18 6.13
CA ASN A 71 3.38 -15.36 5.00
C ASN A 71 4.54 -15.18 4.01
N VAL A 72 4.20 -15.13 2.73
CA VAL A 72 5.17 -14.77 1.71
C VAL A 72 5.45 -13.28 1.82
N VAL A 73 6.72 -12.90 1.83
CA VAL A 73 7.11 -11.49 1.85
C VAL A 73 6.98 -10.94 0.43
N ALA A 74 6.06 -10.01 0.25
CA ALA A 74 5.89 -9.26 -0.98
C ALA A 74 6.61 -7.92 -0.86
N ASN A 75 6.90 -7.30 -1.99
CA ASN A 75 7.58 -6.02 -2.03
C ASN A 75 6.70 -4.95 -2.67
N ASN A 76 6.49 -3.87 -1.94
CA ASN A 76 5.94 -2.66 -2.49
C ASN A 76 7.06 -1.89 -3.17
N VAL A 77 7.14 -1.98 -4.49
CA VAL A 77 8.19 -1.29 -5.25
C VAL A 77 8.00 0.21 -5.10
N ILE A 78 6.79 0.68 -5.33
CA ILE A 78 6.40 2.07 -5.05
C ILE A 78 4.88 2.16 -4.91
N ASN A 79 4.46 2.93 -3.94
CA ASN A 79 3.09 3.42 -3.81
C ASN A 79 3.18 4.93 -3.63
N TYR A 80 2.87 5.66 -4.70
CA TYR A 80 3.06 7.11 -4.79
C TYR A 80 1.72 7.80 -4.92
N HIS A 81 1.49 8.79 -4.08
CA HIS A 81 0.31 9.66 -4.16
C HIS A 81 0.74 11.10 -4.07
N LYS A 82 0.30 11.93 -5.01
CA LYS A 82 0.50 13.37 -4.96
C LYS A 82 -0.85 14.08 -4.98
N LEU A 83 -1.08 14.90 -3.98
CA LEU A 83 -2.26 15.75 -3.88
C LEU A 83 -1.83 17.19 -4.13
N THR A 84 -2.40 17.82 -5.15
CA THR A 84 -2.08 19.20 -5.50
C THR A 84 -3.34 20.05 -5.41
N PRO A 85 -3.33 21.15 -4.62
CA PRO A 85 -4.45 22.10 -4.62
C PRO A 85 -4.60 22.73 -6.00
N VAL A 86 -5.82 22.76 -6.51
CA VAL A 86 -6.16 23.43 -7.77
C VAL A 86 -7.40 24.27 -7.53
N GLU A 87 -7.71 25.16 -8.46
CA GLU A 87 -8.92 25.96 -8.36
C GLU A 87 -10.16 25.08 -8.32
N GLY A 88 -10.95 25.23 -7.26
CA GLY A 88 -12.17 24.47 -7.07
C GLY A 88 -12.00 23.05 -6.52
N GLY A 89 -10.78 22.65 -6.13
CA GLY A 89 -10.58 21.31 -5.61
C GLY A 89 -9.14 20.85 -5.43
N MET A 90 -8.94 19.58 -5.64
CA MET A 90 -7.67 18.90 -5.45
C MET A 90 -7.41 17.96 -6.63
N GLN A 91 -6.21 18.01 -7.17
CA GLN A 91 -5.77 17.04 -8.16
C GLN A 91 -5.05 15.90 -7.44
N TRP A 92 -5.43 14.68 -7.73
CA TRP A 92 -4.81 13.49 -7.13
C TRP A 92 -4.13 12.67 -8.23
N GLU A 93 -2.82 12.53 -8.13
CA GLU A 93 -2.01 11.68 -9.00
C GLU A 93 -1.52 10.47 -8.20
N SER A 94 -1.58 9.30 -8.77
CA SER A 94 -1.09 8.09 -8.10
C SER A 94 -0.36 7.16 -9.05
N CYS A 95 0.61 6.45 -8.51
CA CYS A 95 1.34 5.39 -9.21
C CYS A 95 1.63 4.28 -8.21
N GLN A 96 1.31 3.06 -8.58
CA GLN A 96 1.50 1.91 -7.69
C GLN A 96 2.13 0.77 -8.45
N CYS A 97 3.12 0.14 -7.82
CA CYS A 97 3.76 -1.06 -8.34
C CYS A 97 4.05 -2.01 -7.18
N LEU A 98 3.38 -3.15 -7.18
CA LEU A 98 3.51 -4.16 -6.15
C LEU A 98 4.02 -5.46 -6.76
N ASP A 99 5.12 -5.97 -6.22
CA ASP A 99 5.59 -7.32 -6.52
C ASP A 99 5.05 -8.27 -5.45
N VAL A 100 4.02 -9.02 -5.80
CA VAL A 100 3.35 -9.92 -4.86
C VAL A 100 4.13 -11.18 -4.54
N ALA A 101 5.23 -11.42 -5.26
CA ALA A 101 6.12 -12.60 -5.13
C ALA A 101 5.38 -13.94 -5.32
N GLY A 102 6.16 -14.99 -5.58
CA GLY A 102 5.61 -16.34 -5.76
C GLY A 102 4.80 -16.53 -7.03
N SER A 103 4.20 -17.72 -7.16
CA SER A 103 3.35 -18.05 -8.30
C SER A 103 1.92 -17.63 -8.04
N ILE A 104 1.47 -16.60 -8.74
CA ILE A 104 0.09 -16.11 -8.67
C ILE A 104 -0.46 -16.09 -10.09
N PRO A 105 -1.67 -16.63 -10.31
CA PRO A 105 -2.31 -16.57 -11.64
C PRO A 105 -2.44 -15.13 -12.14
N ASP A 106 -2.16 -14.91 -13.42
CA ASP A 106 -2.21 -13.58 -14.03
C ASP A 106 -3.58 -12.90 -13.90
N ALA A 107 -4.65 -13.69 -13.93
CA ALA A 107 -6.01 -13.17 -13.72
C ALA A 107 -6.16 -12.51 -12.34
N LEU A 108 -5.56 -13.08 -11.28
CA LEU A 108 -5.59 -12.52 -9.92
C LEU A 108 -4.69 -11.31 -9.80
N LYS A 109 -3.53 -11.31 -10.45
CA LYS A 109 -2.66 -10.13 -10.51
C LYS A 109 -3.38 -8.95 -11.17
N ARG A 110 -4.08 -9.22 -12.26
CA ARG A 110 -4.85 -8.20 -12.99
C ARG A 110 -5.97 -7.62 -12.13
N LYS A 111 -6.73 -8.46 -11.45
CA LYS A 111 -7.80 -8.00 -10.53
C LYS A 111 -7.24 -7.15 -9.41
N GLY A 112 -6.09 -7.53 -8.85
CA GLY A 112 -5.42 -6.74 -7.82
C GLY A 112 -5.01 -5.37 -8.33
N ALA A 113 -4.42 -5.30 -9.53
CA ALA A 113 -4.03 -4.04 -10.15
C ALA A 113 -5.23 -3.13 -10.44
N GLU A 114 -6.33 -3.70 -10.95
CA GLU A 114 -7.57 -2.96 -11.19
C GLU A 114 -8.15 -2.39 -9.90
N ARG A 115 -8.12 -3.17 -8.81
CA ARG A 115 -8.60 -2.71 -7.51
C ARG A 115 -7.76 -1.56 -6.99
N GLN A 116 -6.43 -1.64 -7.10
CA GLN A 116 -5.52 -0.58 -6.71
C GLN A 116 -5.77 0.69 -7.52
N ALA A 117 -6.00 0.57 -8.81
CA ALA A 117 -6.29 1.71 -9.68
C ALA A 117 -7.60 2.42 -9.31
N ARG A 118 -8.57 1.70 -8.75
CA ARG A 118 -9.86 2.27 -8.32
C ARG A 118 -9.82 2.87 -6.92
N MET A 119 -8.79 2.59 -6.13
CA MET A 119 -8.72 3.04 -4.74
C MET A 119 -8.90 4.55 -4.57
N PRO A 120 -8.25 5.42 -5.34
CA PRO A 120 -8.44 6.87 -5.20
C PRO A 120 -9.90 7.29 -5.37
N MET A 121 -10.59 6.77 -6.37
CA MET A 121 -12.01 7.08 -6.59
C MET A 121 -12.89 6.58 -5.47
N ASN A 122 -12.62 5.41 -4.94
CA ASN A 122 -13.35 4.84 -3.81
C ASN A 122 -13.16 5.68 -2.55
N MET A 123 -11.94 6.17 -2.31
CA MET A 123 -11.64 7.06 -1.19
C MET A 123 -12.40 8.39 -1.31
N ILE A 124 -12.43 8.98 -2.51
CA ILE A 124 -13.20 10.21 -2.77
C ILE A 124 -14.69 9.97 -2.49
N LYS A 125 -15.24 8.87 -2.97
CA LYS A 125 -16.65 8.53 -2.73
C LYS A 125 -16.94 8.32 -1.25
N LEU A 126 -16.06 7.64 -0.52
CA LEU A 126 -16.20 7.46 0.92
C LEU A 126 -16.24 8.81 1.65
N ILE A 127 -15.35 9.73 1.30
CA ILE A 127 -15.27 11.07 1.91
C ILE A 127 -16.53 11.89 1.60
N THR A 128 -17.02 11.83 0.37
CA THR A 128 -18.15 12.66 -0.08
C THR A 128 -19.51 12.08 0.24
N THR A 129 -19.67 10.76 0.29
CA THR A 129 -20.98 10.10 0.48
C THR A 129 -21.09 9.35 1.81
N GLY A 130 -19.97 9.12 2.50
CA GLY A 130 -19.93 8.34 3.74
C GLY A 130 -20.11 6.83 3.54
N SER A 131 -20.12 6.35 2.30
CA SER A 131 -20.28 4.91 2.02
C SER A 131 -19.22 4.39 1.06
N VAL A 132 -18.76 3.17 1.32
CA VAL A 132 -17.80 2.50 0.44
C VAL A 132 -18.55 1.82 -0.69
N PRO A 133 -18.20 2.08 -1.97
CA PRO A 133 -18.79 1.36 -3.10
C PRO A 133 -18.47 -0.13 -3.02
N SER A 134 -19.46 -0.94 -3.25
CA SER A 134 -19.30 -2.41 -3.32
C SER A 134 -18.60 -2.84 -4.61
#